data_90c29d1f144e8f97cfb7b8c0b0bf9e3f
#
_entry.id   90c29d1f144e8f97cfb7b8c0b0bf9e3f
#
_cell.length_a   1.000
_cell.length_b   1.000
_cell.length_c   1.000
_cell.angle_alpha   90.00
_cell.angle_beta   90.00
_cell.angle_gamma   90.00
#
_symmetry.space_group_name_H-M   'P 1'
#
loop_
_entity.id
_entity.type
_entity.pdbx_description
1 polymer ?
#
loop_
_entity_poly.entity_id
_entity_poly.type
_entity_poly.pdbx_seq_one_letter_code
_entity_poly.pdbx_strand_id
1 'polypeptide(L)'
;MVRSTPPSDLRPAFRADLERIWSAARELFNEEYDFLVPRDQVVLLNKIPYPDAGDEVIVSGYIVAHVFFDLKLFRWRFKPMYAGVHRMIEEEIGYYALVDLPKLARGFVVHKGDIVKSHLPERKGVYVALRTVNGKFYALGERLPGSRIKVIKSWRRRSYNLSSRASTWDEAVRCNRDYINWLEREAIDFIKDLSRKGFEGIYVSFSGGKDSLASYLITEKALGGVPILFNDTGIEMPETVEYVSMFAERTGVELISADAGDRFWAGLEVFGPPARDYRWCCKIVKLAPIIRAFREKYGLSKVLSIVGQRRYESFARFRSPRVWRNRWIPSLLSASPINDWTALDVWLYLFLNRATVNPLYEAGFDRLGCFLCPACEVAEFEAVRKLHPELWEKWERVLSSYALGRGLGDKWVRYGLWRWRRIPGDISRELRINNRLMGYDRGVRVTLSKVEEREGCSTYRFRINSDRLSYAFLPMLGRATIDGDFLRIDRRDASIVIDLRDRRYTVCSSETDELAIDVLRLMVRSTLCISCGLCTNWCPSGALRIDDRGLIFNSDKCTGCLICNKYCPICKFLEIKLDKNMEKVNQI
;
A
#
# COMPACT_ATOMS: atom_id res chain seq x y z
N MET A 1 -3.98 -5.72 31.19
CA MET A 1 -4.56 -5.44 29.85
C MET A 1 -4.04 -4.09 29.40
N VAL A 2 -3.30 -4.06 28.28
CA VAL A 2 -2.76 -2.83 27.70
C VAL A 2 -3.85 -2.13 26.91
N ARG A 3 -4.07 -0.82 27.12
CA ARG A 3 -4.92 0.00 26.26
C ARG A 3 -4.04 0.65 25.20
N SER A 4 -3.96 0.03 24.04
CA SER A 4 -3.26 0.58 22.86
C SER A 4 -4.19 1.40 21.99
N THR A 5 -3.63 2.23 21.13
CA THR A 5 -4.39 3.00 20.14
C THR A 5 -4.98 2.06 19.07
N PRO A 6 -6.29 2.14 18.73
CA PRO A 6 -6.85 1.33 17.65
C PRO A 6 -6.08 1.51 16.32
N PRO A 7 -5.95 0.44 15.52
CA PRO A 7 -6.63 -0.85 15.57
C PRO A 7 -6.08 -1.87 16.57
N SER A 8 -5.03 -1.56 17.35
CA SER A 8 -4.43 -2.47 18.35
C SER A 8 -3.89 -3.77 17.72
N ASP A 9 -3.30 -3.68 16.55
CA ASP A 9 -2.71 -4.81 15.81
C ASP A 9 -1.21 -4.88 16.11
N LEU A 10 -0.89 -5.35 17.34
CA LEU A 10 0.46 -5.37 17.87
C LEU A 10 1.37 -6.36 17.15
N ARG A 11 2.63 -6.00 16.99
CA ARG A 11 3.68 -6.85 16.43
C ARG A 11 4.94 -6.87 17.30
N PRO A 12 5.81 -7.89 17.19
CA PRO A 12 7.15 -7.87 17.73
C PRO A 12 7.97 -6.69 17.23
N ALA A 13 8.84 -6.15 18.07
CA ALA A 13 9.95 -5.34 17.62
C ALA A 13 11.11 -6.27 17.21
N PHE A 14 11.54 -6.19 15.95
CA PHE A 14 12.69 -6.91 15.44
C PHE A 14 13.97 -6.11 15.61
N ARG A 15 15.12 -6.69 15.24
CA ARG A 15 16.42 -6.08 15.45
C ARG A 15 16.52 -4.64 14.97
N ALA A 16 16.17 -4.38 13.71
CA ALA A 16 16.24 -3.01 13.18
C ALA A 16 15.23 -2.05 13.82
N ASP A 17 14.08 -2.54 14.29
CA ASP A 17 13.15 -1.74 15.09
C ASP A 17 13.79 -1.30 16.42
N LEU A 18 14.43 -2.22 17.15
CA LEU A 18 15.09 -1.94 18.40
C LEU A 18 16.26 -0.97 18.23
N GLU A 19 17.11 -1.19 17.21
CA GLU A 19 18.22 -0.30 16.88
C GLU A 19 17.73 1.13 16.57
N ARG A 20 16.64 1.26 15.84
CA ARG A 20 15.96 2.52 15.52
C ARG A 20 15.42 3.20 16.77
N ILE A 21 14.79 2.45 17.66
CA ILE A 21 14.25 2.96 18.94
C ILE A 21 15.38 3.48 19.82
N TRP A 22 16.43 2.68 20.01
CA TRP A 22 17.59 3.08 20.83
C TRP A 22 18.33 4.27 20.22
N SER A 23 18.51 4.30 18.91
CA SER A 23 19.12 5.45 18.23
C SER A 23 18.31 6.73 18.45
N ALA A 24 17.00 6.67 18.39
CA ALA A 24 16.13 7.82 18.65
C ALA A 24 16.09 8.20 20.14
N ALA A 25 16.22 7.23 21.03
CA ALA A 25 16.24 7.45 22.49
C ALA A 25 17.55 8.10 22.96
N ARG A 26 18.66 7.88 22.26
CA ARG A 26 19.99 8.41 22.59
C ARG A 26 19.99 9.94 22.78
N GLU A 27 19.12 10.66 22.10
CA GLU A 27 18.92 12.10 22.28
C GLU A 27 18.49 12.49 23.71
N LEU A 28 17.83 11.57 24.44
CA LEU A 28 17.30 11.82 25.79
C LEU A 28 18.17 11.23 26.90
N PHE A 29 18.87 10.13 26.60
CA PHE A 29 19.50 9.30 27.63
C PHE A 29 21.02 9.14 27.47
N ASN A 30 21.62 9.69 26.39
CA ASN A 30 23.03 9.50 26.10
C ASN A 30 23.46 8.03 26.15
N GLU A 31 24.31 7.64 27.12
CA GLU A 31 24.81 6.27 27.28
C GLU A 31 23.74 5.30 27.81
N GLU A 32 22.73 5.80 28.51
CA GLU A 32 21.62 5.00 29.07
C GLU A 32 20.40 4.96 28.14
N TYR A 33 20.64 4.95 26.84
CA TYR A 33 19.57 5.03 25.84
C TYR A 33 18.61 3.83 25.79
N ASP A 34 18.97 2.70 26.40
CA ASP A 34 18.14 1.50 26.54
C ASP A 34 17.33 1.42 27.86
N PHE A 35 17.47 2.43 28.71
CA PHE A 35 16.82 2.49 30.02
C PHE A 35 15.31 2.21 30.02
N LEU A 36 14.55 2.73 29.06
CA LEU A 36 13.11 2.50 28.94
C LEU A 36 12.75 1.29 28.07
N VAL A 37 13.67 0.84 27.23
CA VAL A 37 13.50 -0.29 26.31
C VAL A 37 14.67 -1.25 26.49
N PRO A 38 14.65 -2.06 27.57
CA PRO A 38 15.74 -2.96 27.92
C PRO A 38 15.97 -4.02 26.84
N ARG A 39 17.23 -4.43 26.69
CA ARG A 39 17.65 -5.41 25.68
C ARG A 39 17.20 -6.84 25.96
N ASP A 40 16.92 -7.14 27.21
CA ASP A 40 16.53 -8.44 27.73
C ASP A 40 15.01 -8.61 27.89
N GLN A 41 14.22 -7.69 27.35
CA GLN A 41 12.77 -7.75 27.41
C GLN A 41 12.11 -7.79 26.05
N VAL A 42 10.99 -8.50 25.97
CA VAL A 42 10.10 -8.49 24.80
C VAL A 42 9.51 -7.11 24.63
N VAL A 43 9.69 -6.56 23.43
CA VAL A 43 9.15 -5.26 23.02
C VAL A 43 8.09 -5.48 21.94
N LEU A 44 6.93 -4.86 22.13
CA LEU A 44 5.85 -4.84 21.15
C LEU A 44 5.70 -3.44 20.56
N LEU A 45 5.32 -3.41 19.30
CA LEU A 45 5.00 -2.19 18.56
C LEU A 45 3.53 -2.19 18.14
N ASN A 46 2.90 -1.02 18.22
CA ASN A 46 1.54 -0.80 17.75
C ASN A 46 1.49 0.46 16.89
N LYS A 47 1.10 0.31 15.64
CA LYS A 47 1.03 1.43 14.69
C LYS A 47 0.05 2.51 15.13
N ILE A 48 0.47 3.76 15.07
CA ILE A 48 -0.33 4.92 15.47
C ILE A 48 -0.38 5.99 14.38
N PRO A 49 -1.42 6.83 14.36
CA PRO A 49 -1.58 7.86 13.35
C PRO A 49 -0.60 9.04 13.57
N TYR A 50 0.52 8.99 12.88
CA TYR A 50 1.43 10.11 12.65
C TYR A 50 1.37 10.53 11.16
N PRO A 51 1.89 11.70 10.80
CA PRO A 51 1.97 12.12 9.39
C PRO A 51 2.75 11.16 8.50
N ASP A 52 3.69 10.42 9.09
CA ASP A 52 4.41 9.30 8.48
C ASP A 52 4.47 8.11 9.46
N ALA A 53 5.46 7.25 9.39
CA ALA A 53 5.57 6.10 10.27
C ALA A 53 5.61 6.47 11.76
N GLY A 54 4.89 5.73 12.59
CA GLY A 54 4.90 5.91 14.03
C GLY A 54 4.29 4.72 14.76
N ASP A 55 4.95 4.34 15.87
CA ASP A 55 4.55 3.21 16.71
C ASP A 55 4.52 3.58 18.20
N GLU A 56 3.57 3.02 18.93
CA GLU A 56 3.66 2.88 20.38
C GLU A 56 4.71 1.80 20.70
N VAL A 57 5.63 2.12 21.58
CA VAL A 57 6.63 1.18 22.11
C VAL A 57 6.10 0.64 23.43
N ILE A 58 5.87 -0.66 23.50
CA ILE A 58 5.23 -1.34 24.63
C ILE A 58 6.23 -2.30 25.27
N VAL A 59 6.51 -2.09 26.54
CA VAL A 59 7.40 -2.91 27.38
C VAL A 59 6.65 -3.31 28.64
N SER A 60 6.75 -4.56 29.05
CA SER A 60 6.09 -5.11 30.25
C SER A 60 4.59 -4.75 30.36
N GLY A 61 3.90 -4.63 29.22
CA GLY A 61 2.48 -4.29 29.16
C GLY A 61 2.16 -2.80 29.27
N TYR A 62 3.16 -1.89 29.21
CA TYR A 62 2.97 -0.45 29.28
C TYR A 62 3.50 0.25 28.04
N ILE A 63 2.79 1.29 27.58
CA ILE A 63 3.29 2.19 26.54
C ILE A 63 4.33 3.11 27.17
N VAL A 64 5.60 2.81 26.93
CA VAL A 64 6.73 3.58 27.49
C VAL A 64 7.05 4.82 26.64
N ALA A 65 6.87 4.71 25.33
CA ALA A 65 7.13 5.80 24.38
C ALA A 65 6.32 5.66 23.10
N HIS A 66 6.34 6.71 22.28
CA HIS A 66 6.11 6.64 20.86
C HIS A 66 7.45 6.81 20.13
N VAL A 67 7.69 6.01 19.12
CA VAL A 67 8.75 6.25 18.13
C VAL A 67 8.10 6.64 16.81
N PHE A 68 8.56 7.70 16.17
CA PHE A 68 7.95 8.19 14.93
C PHE A 68 8.98 8.87 14.02
N PHE A 69 8.73 8.81 12.72
CA PHE A 69 9.55 9.48 11.73
C PHE A 69 9.13 10.94 11.56
N ASP A 70 10.04 11.85 11.83
CA ASP A 70 9.82 13.29 11.66
C ASP A 70 10.15 13.69 10.22
N LEU A 71 9.12 13.97 9.43
CA LEU A 71 9.25 14.35 8.02
C LEU A 71 10.08 15.63 7.79
N LYS A 72 10.13 16.57 8.76
CA LYS A 72 10.90 17.80 8.64
C LYS A 72 12.38 17.57 8.88
N LEU A 73 12.69 16.72 9.86
CA LEU A 73 14.05 16.42 10.28
C LEU A 73 14.65 15.20 9.55
N PHE A 74 13.81 14.43 8.84
CA PHE A 74 14.17 13.17 8.18
C PHE A 74 14.90 12.20 9.10
N ARG A 75 14.37 12.04 10.33
CA ARG A 75 14.91 11.14 11.34
C ARG A 75 13.83 10.60 12.27
N TRP A 76 14.14 9.50 12.91
CA TRP A 76 13.31 8.95 13.96
C TRP A 76 13.45 9.75 15.25
N ARG A 77 12.32 9.92 15.96
CA ARG A 77 12.26 10.57 17.27
C ARG A 77 11.61 9.65 18.28
N PHE A 78 12.15 9.68 19.51
CA PHE A 78 11.62 8.97 20.67
C PHE A 78 10.87 9.97 21.57
N LYS A 79 9.60 9.69 21.85
CA LYS A 79 8.74 10.55 22.63
C LYS A 79 8.23 9.78 23.84
N PRO A 80 8.77 9.99 25.06
CA PRO A 80 8.30 9.33 26.27
C PRO A 80 6.79 9.51 26.48
N MET A 81 6.13 8.45 26.89
CA MET A 81 4.73 8.46 27.30
C MET A 81 4.63 8.34 28.82
N TYR A 82 3.42 8.23 29.38
CA TYR A 82 3.25 8.28 30.83
C TYR A 82 4.21 7.36 31.61
N ALA A 83 4.27 6.10 31.22
CA ALA A 83 5.14 5.11 31.87
C ALA A 83 6.63 5.49 31.76
N GLY A 84 7.05 5.97 30.59
CA GLY A 84 8.42 6.46 30.40
C GLY A 84 8.72 7.72 31.20
N VAL A 85 7.81 8.73 31.15
CA VAL A 85 7.94 9.96 31.94
C VAL A 85 8.01 9.67 33.44
N HIS A 86 7.16 8.76 33.92
CA HIS A 86 7.17 8.35 35.33
C HIS A 86 8.54 7.77 35.72
N ARG A 87 9.04 6.80 34.95
CA ARG A 87 10.31 6.14 35.23
C ARG A 87 11.50 7.09 35.16
N MET A 88 11.54 7.98 34.14
CA MET A 88 12.57 9.03 34.03
C MET A 88 12.67 9.90 35.30
N ILE A 89 11.51 10.26 35.86
CA ILE A 89 11.44 11.09 37.07
C ILE A 89 11.88 10.33 38.31
N GLU A 90 11.34 9.11 38.53
CA GLU A 90 11.59 8.34 39.77
C GLU A 90 13.04 7.85 39.83
N GLU A 91 13.65 7.54 38.70
CA GLU A 91 15.06 7.09 38.62
C GLU A 91 16.03 8.25 38.33
N GLU A 92 15.52 9.46 38.11
CA GLU A 92 16.31 10.68 37.78
C GLU A 92 17.21 10.51 36.55
N ILE A 93 16.73 9.77 35.54
CA ILE A 93 17.47 9.47 34.31
C ILE A 93 16.94 10.31 33.13
N GLY A 94 17.86 10.75 32.29
CA GLY A 94 17.56 11.60 31.12
C GLY A 94 17.23 13.04 31.52
N TYR A 95 16.40 13.71 30.70
CA TYR A 95 16.03 15.10 30.96
C TYR A 95 14.73 15.19 31.73
N TYR A 96 14.78 15.77 32.93
CA TYR A 96 13.62 15.90 33.80
C TYR A 96 13.61 17.22 34.59
N ALA A 97 12.44 17.59 35.12
CA ALA A 97 12.29 18.68 36.07
C ALA A 97 11.16 18.43 37.07
N LEU A 98 11.41 18.76 38.33
CA LEU A 98 10.42 18.90 39.40
C LEU A 98 10.01 20.35 39.50
N VAL A 99 8.71 20.60 39.49
CA VAL A 99 8.18 21.96 39.43
C VAL A 99 7.22 22.23 40.59
N ASP A 100 7.33 23.42 41.17
CA ASP A 100 6.43 23.90 42.21
C ASP A 100 5.21 24.60 41.59
N LEU A 101 4.33 23.79 41.03
CA LEU A 101 3.08 24.21 40.42
C LEU A 101 1.95 23.29 40.89
N PRO A 102 0.76 23.83 41.10
CA PRO A 102 -0.39 23.02 41.54
C PRO A 102 -0.88 22.04 40.46
N LYS A 103 -0.63 22.34 39.18
CA LYS A 103 -1.09 21.59 38.01
C LYS A 103 -0.19 21.81 36.79
N LEU A 104 -0.08 20.81 35.93
CA LEU A 104 0.57 20.89 34.62
C LEU A 104 -0.51 20.75 33.53
N ALA A 105 -0.85 21.84 32.86
CA ALA A 105 -1.82 21.82 31.77
C ALA A 105 -1.12 21.83 30.40
N ARG A 106 -1.70 21.15 29.41
CA ARG A 106 -1.19 21.19 28.04
C ARG A 106 -1.14 22.63 27.52
N GLY A 107 -0.04 22.99 26.90
CA GLY A 107 0.20 24.34 26.36
C GLY A 107 0.81 25.32 27.37
N PHE A 108 0.78 25.00 28.67
CA PHE A 108 1.39 25.83 29.71
C PHE A 108 2.92 25.88 29.51
N VAL A 109 3.52 27.01 29.84
CA VAL A 109 4.98 27.22 29.79
C VAL A 109 5.50 27.31 31.22
N VAL A 110 6.30 26.32 31.60
CA VAL A 110 7.04 26.30 32.88
C VAL A 110 8.24 27.25 32.74
N HIS A 111 8.39 28.15 33.68
CA HIS A 111 9.48 29.12 33.74
C HIS A 111 10.59 28.67 34.71
N LYS A 112 11.75 29.29 34.64
CA LYS A 112 12.91 28.95 35.49
C LYS A 112 12.56 29.01 36.99
N GLY A 113 11.75 30.00 37.41
CA GLY A 113 11.32 30.18 38.78
C GLY A 113 10.39 29.08 39.32
N ASP A 114 9.71 28.35 38.45
CA ASP A 114 8.83 27.24 38.81
C ASP A 114 9.60 25.94 39.07
N ILE A 115 10.91 25.89 38.69
CA ILE A 115 11.71 24.67 38.69
C ILE A 115 12.46 24.55 40.01
N VAL A 116 12.21 23.47 40.77
CA VAL A 116 12.85 23.16 42.04
C VAL A 116 14.13 22.31 41.83
N LYS A 117 14.02 21.30 40.98
CA LYS A 117 15.14 20.40 40.63
C LYS A 117 15.05 20.05 39.16
N SER A 118 16.17 19.99 38.47
CA SER A 118 16.15 19.59 37.05
C SER A 118 17.50 19.13 36.52
N HIS A 119 17.42 18.29 35.50
CA HIS A 119 18.48 18.03 34.54
C HIS A 119 17.91 18.35 33.15
N LEU A 120 18.30 19.49 32.58
CA LEU A 120 17.73 20.03 31.35
C LEU A 120 18.69 19.89 30.16
N PRO A 121 18.16 19.63 28.95
CA PRO A 121 18.98 19.65 27.74
C PRO A 121 19.41 21.07 27.37
N GLU A 122 20.59 21.21 26.79
CA GLU A 122 21.06 22.50 26.25
C GLU A 122 20.26 22.92 25.00
N ARG A 123 19.96 21.93 24.15
CA ARG A 123 19.25 22.14 22.87
C ARG A 123 17.75 22.33 23.08
N LYS A 124 17.16 23.27 22.31
CA LYS A 124 15.69 23.40 22.18
C LYS A 124 15.09 22.21 21.42
N GLY A 125 13.81 21.96 21.62
CA GLY A 125 13.05 20.92 20.92
C GLY A 125 13.23 19.51 21.49
N VAL A 126 14.04 19.34 22.53
CA VAL A 126 14.24 18.07 23.23
C VAL A 126 13.13 17.86 24.26
N TYR A 127 12.69 16.64 24.45
CA TYR A 127 11.66 16.30 25.42
C TYR A 127 12.22 16.28 26.85
N VAL A 128 11.40 16.75 27.81
CA VAL A 128 11.71 16.81 29.23
C VAL A 128 10.56 16.20 30.02
N ALA A 129 10.85 15.26 30.90
CA ALA A 129 9.87 14.70 31.83
C ALA A 129 9.60 15.68 32.98
N LEU A 130 8.35 15.92 33.33
CA LEU A 130 7.93 16.88 34.34
C LEU A 130 7.07 16.20 35.42
N ARG A 131 7.28 16.60 36.69
CA ARG A 131 6.43 16.22 37.82
C ARG A 131 6.20 17.43 38.73
N THR A 132 4.98 17.59 39.22
CA THR A 132 4.74 18.56 40.31
C THR A 132 5.31 18.06 41.63
N VAL A 133 5.79 18.98 42.47
CA VAL A 133 6.37 18.62 43.81
C VAL A 133 5.40 17.79 44.64
N ASN A 134 4.10 18.12 44.59
CA ASN A 134 3.06 17.34 45.28
C ASN A 134 2.81 15.94 44.71
N GLY A 135 3.51 15.55 43.63
CA GLY A 135 3.42 14.25 42.98
C GLY A 135 2.07 13.92 42.30
N LYS A 136 1.13 14.87 42.20
CA LYS A 136 -0.21 14.62 41.65
C LYS A 136 -0.24 14.60 40.12
N PHE A 137 0.69 15.33 39.47
CA PHE A 137 0.71 15.47 38.02
C PHE A 137 2.10 15.13 37.46
N TYR A 138 2.08 14.39 36.34
CA TYR A 138 3.22 14.11 35.47
C TYR A 138 2.95 14.72 34.09
N ALA A 139 3.98 15.20 33.41
CA ALA A 139 3.83 15.73 32.06
C ALA A 139 5.07 15.48 31.21
N LEU A 140 4.87 15.50 29.90
CA LEU A 140 5.93 15.62 28.92
C LEU A 140 5.98 17.09 28.46
N GLY A 141 7.13 17.70 28.56
CA GLY A 141 7.43 19.03 28.05
C GLY A 141 8.41 19.01 26.90
N GLU A 142 8.54 20.12 26.24
CA GLU A 142 9.55 20.40 25.20
C GLU A 142 10.34 21.63 25.59
N ARG A 143 11.67 21.53 25.51
CA ARG A 143 12.60 22.59 25.83
C ARG A 143 12.44 23.77 24.87
N LEU A 144 12.20 24.95 25.41
CA LEU A 144 12.16 26.23 24.73
C LEU A 144 13.43 27.06 25.02
N PRO A 145 13.72 28.14 24.27
CA PRO A 145 14.78 29.08 24.61
C PRO A 145 14.61 29.67 26.01
N GLY A 146 15.72 29.98 26.70
CA GLY A 146 15.74 30.68 27.99
C GLY A 146 15.23 29.83 29.17
N SER A 147 15.61 28.55 29.26
CA SER A 147 15.24 27.61 30.35
C SER A 147 13.73 27.41 30.54
N ARG A 148 12.90 27.69 29.54
CA ARG A 148 11.46 27.46 29.55
C ARG A 148 11.11 26.10 28.99
N ILE A 149 10.02 25.49 29.48
CA ILE A 149 9.56 24.18 29.03
C ILE A 149 8.07 24.29 28.71
N LYS A 150 7.67 24.00 27.47
CA LYS A 150 6.27 23.96 27.05
C LYS A 150 5.70 22.58 27.32
N VAL A 151 4.65 22.50 28.12
CA VAL A 151 3.93 21.24 28.38
C VAL A 151 3.19 20.77 27.13
N ILE A 152 3.53 19.58 26.62
CA ILE A 152 2.94 18.99 25.42
C ILE A 152 1.78 18.06 25.81
N LYS A 153 1.98 17.25 26.85
CA LYS A 153 1.01 16.28 27.33
C LYS A 153 1.10 16.18 28.85
N SER A 154 -0.01 16.00 29.55
CA SER A 154 -0.02 15.86 30.99
C SER A 154 -0.96 14.75 31.43
N TRP A 155 -0.67 14.19 32.61
CA TRP A 155 -1.41 13.10 33.20
C TRP A 155 -1.53 13.31 34.73
N ARG A 156 -2.62 12.83 35.31
CA ARG A 156 -2.69 12.60 36.76
C ARG A 156 -1.89 11.35 37.09
N ARG A 157 -1.36 11.31 38.30
CA ARG A 157 -0.67 10.13 38.85
C ARG A 157 -1.55 8.89 38.69
N ARG A 158 -0.96 7.80 38.23
CA ARG A 158 -1.57 6.46 38.14
C ARG A 158 -0.63 5.46 38.77
N SER A 159 -1.18 4.37 39.33
CA SER A 159 -0.36 3.23 39.73
C SER A 159 0.37 2.66 38.52
N TYR A 160 1.64 2.40 38.70
CA TYR A 160 2.52 1.95 37.63
C TYR A 160 3.57 1.01 38.24
N ASN A 161 3.73 -0.16 37.66
CA ASN A 161 4.74 -1.13 38.07
C ASN A 161 5.36 -1.75 36.81
N LEU A 162 6.50 -1.23 36.38
CA LEU A 162 7.27 -1.81 35.30
C LEU A 162 8.11 -2.95 35.87
N SER A 163 7.90 -4.15 35.34
CA SER A 163 8.74 -5.28 35.68
C SER A 163 10.16 -5.07 35.16
N SER A 164 11.14 -5.34 35.99
CA SER A 164 12.56 -5.43 35.59
C SER A 164 12.96 -6.85 35.17
N ARG A 165 12.00 -7.79 35.19
CA ARG A 165 12.27 -9.19 34.84
C ARG A 165 12.52 -9.31 33.34
N ALA A 166 13.59 -9.99 32.96
CA ALA A 166 13.86 -10.43 31.60
C ALA A 166 12.69 -11.26 31.03
N SER A 167 12.44 -11.16 29.75
CA SER A 167 11.40 -11.91 29.05
C SER A 167 11.85 -12.29 27.64
N THR A 168 11.43 -13.46 27.18
CA THR A 168 11.79 -13.99 25.87
C THR A 168 10.57 -14.35 25.04
N TRP A 169 10.74 -14.45 23.74
CA TRP A 169 9.68 -14.92 22.84
C TRP A 169 9.31 -16.37 23.09
N ASP A 170 10.27 -17.23 23.49
CA ASP A 170 9.98 -18.63 23.85
C ASP A 170 9.09 -18.72 25.09
N GLU A 171 9.29 -17.84 26.08
CA GLU A 171 8.42 -17.74 27.24
C GLU A 171 7.02 -17.25 26.85
N ALA A 172 6.94 -16.24 25.99
CA ALA A 172 5.67 -15.73 25.50
C ALA A 172 4.88 -16.80 24.72
N VAL A 173 5.54 -17.55 23.85
CA VAL A 173 4.93 -18.68 23.11
C VAL A 173 4.44 -19.76 24.07
N ARG A 174 5.27 -20.15 25.04
CA ARG A 174 4.92 -21.18 26.02
C ARG A 174 3.68 -20.80 26.83
N CYS A 175 3.61 -19.54 27.28
CA CYS A 175 2.46 -19.04 28.05
C CYS A 175 1.15 -18.94 27.24
N ASN A 176 1.24 -18.85 25.93
CA ASN A 176 0.09 -18.72 25.04
C ASN A 176 -0.18 -19.97 24.19
N ARG A 177 0.52 -21.09 24.45
CA ARG A 177 0.47 -22.30 23.62
C ARG A 177 -0.94 -22.82 23.42
N ASP A 178 -1.73 -22.93 24.48
CA ASP A 178 -3.10 -23.51 24.39
C ASP A 178 -4.01 -22.62 23.53
N TYR A 179 -3.88 -21.31 23.67
CA TYR A 179 -4.61 -20.35 22.87
C TYR A 179 -4.21 -20.43 21.38
N ILE A 180 -2.90 -20.49 21.09
CA ILE A 180 -2.40 -20.61 19.72
C ILE A 180 -2.86 -21.94 19.09
N ASN A 181 -2.81 -23.05 19.84
CA ASN A 181 -3.29 -24.35 19.37
C ASN A 181 -4.80 -24.36 19.13
N TRP A 182 -5.57 -23.59 19.89
CA TRP A 182 -7.00 -23.43 19.67
C TRP A 182 -7.26 -22.65 18.36
N LEU A 183 -6.55 -21.55 18.13
CA LEU A 183 -6.62 -20.78 16.88
C LEU A 183 -6.26 -21.64 15.66
N GLU A 184 -5.20 -22.43 15.75
CA GLU A 184 -4.76 -23.33 14.69
C GLU A 184 -5.83 -24.35 14.35
N ARG A 185 -6.40 -25.05 15.37
CA ARG A 185 -7.45 -26.04 15.16
C ARG A 185 -8.68 -25.44 14.46
N GLU A 186 -9.15 -24.30 14.94
CA GLU A 186 -10.28 -23.58 14.32
C GLU A 186 -10.03 -23.28 12.84
N ALA A 187 -8.82 -22.79 12.52
CA ALA A 187 -8.44 -22.45 11.16
C ALA A 187 -8.28 -23.70 10.27
N ILE A 188 -7.75 -24.80 10.79
CA ILE A 188 -7.66 -26.10 10.09
C ILE A 188 -9.06 -26.65 9.79
N ASP A 189 -9.95 -26.67 10.78
CA ASP A 189 -11.31 -27.16 10.62
C ASP A 189 -12.08 -26.34 9.59
N PHE A 190 -11.94 -25.01 9.62
CA PHE A 190 -12.50 -24.11 8.62
C PHE A 190 -12.06 -24.45 7.19
N ILE A 191 -10.75 -24.72 6.97
CA ILE A 191 -10.24 -25.09 5.65
C ILE A 191 -10.79 -26.46 5.22
N LYS A 192 -10.78 -27.46 6.12
CA LYS A 192 -11.30 -28.78 5.83
C LYS A 192 -12.77 -28.76 5.44
N ASP A 193 -13.59 -28.01 6.17
CA ASP A 193 -15.02 -27.88 5.86
C ASP A 193 -15.27 -27.17 4.53
N LEU A 194 -14.45 -26.15 4.24
CA LEU A 194 -14.59 -25.43 2.99
C LEU A 194 -14.14 -26.28 1.79
N SER A 195 -13.08 -27.08 1.93
CA SER A 195 -12.55 -27.94 0.85
C SER A 195 -13.55 -29.00 0.39
N ARG A 196 -14.41 -29.48 1.29
CA ARG A 196 -15.49 -30.46 0.98
C ARG A 196 -16.54 -29.94 -0.01
N LYS A 197 -16.59 -28.65 -0.30
CA LYS A 197 -17.55 -28.05 -1.26
C LYS A 197 -17.20 -28.29 -2.73
N GLY A 198 -16.25 -29.17 -3.02
CA GLY A 198 -15.88 -29.62 -4.35
C GLY A 198 -15.24 -28.50 -5.20
N PHE A 199 -13.95 -28.30 -5.01
CA PHE A 199 -13.10 -27.46 -5.85
C PHE A 199 -12.20 -28.36 -6.70
N GLU A 200 -11.98 -27.96 -7.94
CA GLU A 200 -11.10 -28.67 -8.87
C GLU A 200 -9.62 -28.32 -8.62
N GLY A 201 -9.36 -27.26 -7.87
CA GLY A 201 -8.04 -26.86 -7.41
C GLY A 201 -8.10 -26.02 -6.14
N ILE A 202 -7.06 -26.14 -5.32
CA ILE A 202 -6.87 -25.31 -4.13
C ILE A 202 -5.42 -24.82 -4.19
N TYR A 203 -5.19 -23.54 -3.90
CA TYR A 203 -3.84 -22.99 -3.76
C TYR A 203 -3.78 -21.91 -2.69
N VAL A 204 -2.57 -21.64 -2.19
CA VAL A 204 -2.33 -20.54 -1.26
C VAL A 204 -1.76 -19.35 -2.03
N SER A 205 -2.38 -18.17 -1.93
CA SER A 205 -1.81 -16.91 -2.39
C SER A 205 -0.66 -16.52 -1.48
N PHE A 206 0.57 -16.75 -1.93
CA PHE A 206 1.78 -16.64 -1.12
C PHE A 206 2.58 -15.40 -1.54
N SER A 207 2.64 -14.39 -0.67
CA SER A 207 3.36 -13.13 -0.93
C SER A 207 4.75 -13.08 -0.31
N GLY A 208 5.22 -14.16 0.32
CA GLY A 208 6.45 -14.17 1.12
C GLY A 208 6.31 -13.47 2.48
N GLY A 209 5.14 -12.92 2.81
CA GLY A 209 4.88 -12.25 4.08
C GLY A 209 4.32 -13.19 5.16
N LYS A 210 4.42 -12.77 6.44
CA LYS A 210 4.02 -13.53 7.64
C LYS A 210 2.60 -14.11 7.56
N ASP A 211 1.64 -13.32 7.05
CA ASP A 211 0.23 -13.72 7.01
C ASP A 211 -0.01 -14.81 5.96
N SER A 212 0.67 -14.73 4.81
CA SER A 212 0.63 -15.79 3.80
C SER A 212 1.38 -17.06 4.23
N LEU A 213 2.48 -16.90 4.97
CA LEU A 213 3.22 -18.02 5.55
C LEU A 213 2.37 -18.77 6.58
N ALA A 214 1.73 -18.07 7.52
CA ALA A 214 0.83 -18.68 8.49
C ALA A 214 -0.33 -19.41 7.80
N SER A 215 -0.94 -18.79 6.78
CA SER A 215 -2.02 -19.41 6.01
C SER A 215 -1.55 -20.64 5.25
N TYR A 216 -0.32 -20.65 4.73
CA TYR A 216 0.27 -21.83 4.10
C TYR A 216 0.45 -22.97 5.11
N LEU A 217 1.08 -22.72 6.25
CA LEU A 217 1.33 -23.74 7.27
C LEU A 217 0.03 -24.38 7.78
N ILE A 218 -1.01 -23.58 7.99
CA ILE A 218 -2.34 -24.06 8.38
C ILE A 218 -2.96 -24.91 7.26
N THR A 219 -2.83 -24.46 6.00
CA THR A 219 -3.39 -25.18 4.85
C THR A 219 -2.67 -26.50 4.62
N GLU A 220 -1.35 -26.51 4.76
CA GLU A 220 -0.52 -27.72 4.66
C GLU A 220 -0.92 -28.77 5.72
N LYS A 221 -1.13 -28.34 6.97
CA LYS A 221 -1.63 -29.22 8.04
C LYS A 221 -3.06 -29.71 7.81
N ALA A 222 -3.88 -28.93 7.12
CA ALA A 222 -5.27 -29.26 6.85
C ALA A 222 -5.44 -30.24 5.69
N LEU A 223 -4.71 -30.05 4.58
CA LEU A 223 -4.94 -30.70 3.30
C LEU A 223 -3.70 -31.42 2.74
N GLY A 224 -2.47 -30.99 3.11
CA GLY A 224 -1.22 -31.48 2.53
C GLY A 224 -1.01 -31.03 1.08
N GLY A 225 0.25 -30.87 0.66
CA GLY A 225 0.66 -30.75 -0.75
C GLY A 225 -0.05 -29.68 -1.60
N VAL A 226 -0.49 -28.57 -1.01
CA VAL A 226 -1.23 -27.51 -1.73
C VAL A 226 -0.25 -26.55 -2.38
N PRO A 227 -0.34 -26.29 -3.71
CA PRO A 227 0.55 -25.34 -4.39
C PRO A 227 0.44 -23.92 -3.85
N ILE A 228 1.52 -23.14 -4.00
CA ILE A 228 1.54 -21.71 -3.72
C ILE A 228 1.52 -20.91 -5.02
N LEU A 229 0.80 -19.77 -5.01
CA LEU A 229 0.84 -18.81 -6.10
C LEU A 229 1.53 -17.55 -5.62
N PHE A 230 2.68 -17.23 -6.21
CA PHE A 230 3.42 -15.99 -6.00
C PHE A 230 3.27 -15.04 -7.17
N ASN A 231 3.06 -13.77 -6.88
CA ASN A 231 3.03 -12.73 -7.90
C ASN A 231 4.30 -11.87 -7.83
N ASP A 232 5.20 -12.11 -8.77
CA ASP A 232 6.31 -11.19 -8.99
C ASP A 232 5.82 -9.99 -9.80
N THR A 233 5.89 -8.81 -9.20
CA THR A 233 5.45 -7.56 -9.82
C THR A 233 6.53 -6.89 -10.68
N GLY A 234 7.75 -7.44 -10.73
CA GLY A 234 8.94 -6.84 -11.32
C GLY A 234 9.48 -5.63 -10.54
N ILE A 235 8.88 -5.35 -9.38
CA ILE A 235 9.25 -4.27 -8.44
C ILE A 235 9.11 -4.74 -6.98
N GLU A 236 9.21 -6.03 -6.74
CA GLU A 236 9.32 -6.58 -5.38
C GLU A 236 10.76 -6.36 -4.85
N MET A 237 10.92 -6.44 -3.53
CA MET A 237 12.25 -6.48 -2.91
C MET A 237 12.95 -7.80 -3.30
N PRO A 238 14.25 -7.78 -3.68
CA PRO A 238 14.98 -8.98 -4.06
C PRO A 238 14.90 -10.11 -3.03
N GLU A 239 14.98 -9.78 -1.74
CA GLU A 239 14.88 -10.75 -0.64
C GLU A 239 13.52 -11.45 -0.60
N THR A 240 12.45 -10.81 -1.07
CA THR A 240 11.14 -11.45 -1.14
C THR A 240 11.08 -12.49 -2.25
N VAL A 241 11.64 -12.18 -3.42
CA VAL A 241 11.70 -13.10 -4.55
C VAL A 241 12.56 -14.32 -4.19
N GLU A 242 13.74 -14.07 -3.63
CA GLU A 242 14.66 -15.12 -3.18
C GLU A 242 14.03 -16.00 -2.08
N TYR A 243 13.43 -15.37 -1.07
CA TYR A 243 12.75 -16.08 0.01
C TYR A 243 11.66 -17.02 -0.52
N VAL A 244 10.83 -16.58 -1.46
CA VAL A 244 9.74 -17.40 -2.03
C VAL A 244 10.32 -18.59 -2.81
N SER A 245 11.37 -18.38 -3.61
CA SER A 245 12.04 -19.44 -4.36
C SER A 245 12.66 -20.48 -3.42
N MET A 246 13.45 -20.03 -2.43
CA MET A 246 14.04 -20.92 -1.42
C MET A 246 12.98 -21.65 -0.59
N PHE A 247 11.86 -20.99 -0.27
CA PHE A 247 10.77 -21.62 0.45
C PHE A 247 10.16 -22.76 -0.36
N ALA A 248 9.88 -22.54 -1.64
CA ALA A 248 9.33 -23.58 -2.52
C ALA A 248 10.29 -24.77 -2.68
N GLU A 249 11.58 -24.52 -2.89
CA GLU A 249 12.61 -25.56 -2.98
C GLU A 249 12.73 -26.39 -1.71
N ARG A 250 12.80 -25.74 -0.55
CA ARG A 250 12.98 -26.41 0.76
C ARG A 250 11.77 -27.24 1.18
N THR A 251 10.58 -26.80 0.83
CA THR A 251 9.32 -27.49 1.19
C THR A 251 8.88 -28.50 0.12
N GLY A 252 9.45 -28.42 -1.09
CA GLY A 252 9.02 -29.22 -2.24
C GLY A 252 7.63 -28.83 -2.76
N VAL A 253 7.08 -27.66 -2.35
CA VAL A 253 5.77 -27.22 -2.78
C VAL A 253 5.80 -26.69 -4.22
N GLU A 254 4.76 -27.00 -4.99
CA GLU A 254 4.62 -26.46 -6.34
C GLU A 254 4.48 -24.92 -6.29
N LEU A 255 5.35 -24.20 -7.00
CA LEU A 255 5.31 -22.75 -7.14
C LEU A 255 4.65 -22.37 -8.47
N ILE A 256 3.47 -21.74 -8.39
CA ILE A 256 2.81 -21.11 -9.54
C ILE A 256 3.29 -19.65 -9.58
N SER A 257 4.14 -19.32 -10.57
CA SER A 257 4.64 -17.96 -10.72
C SER A 257 3.73 -17.12 -11.61
N ALA A 258 3.35 -15.93 -11.11
CA ALA A 258 2.61 -14.91 -11.84
C ALA A 258 3.51 -13.69 -12.06
N ASP A 259 4.30 -13.74 -13.13
CA ASP A 259 5.31 -12.72 -13.44
C ASP A 259 4.73 -11.55 -14.27
N ALA A 260 5.00 -10.33 -13.82
CA ALA A 260 4.65 -9.10 -14.52
C ALA A 260 5.73 -8.64 -15.52
N GLY A 261 6.96 -9.10 -15.37
CA GLY A 261 8.12 -8.60 -16.14
C GLY A 261 8.23 -7.08 -16.03
N ASP A 262 8.61 -6.43 -17.13
CA ASP A 262 8.83 -4.97 -17.19
C ASP A 262 7.54 -4.12 -17.32
N ARG A 263 6.37 -4.71 -17.14
CA ARG A 263 5.07 -4.02 -17.37
C ARG A 263 4.80 -2.85 -16.43
N PHE A 264 5.48 -2.80 -15.28
CA PHE A 264 5.43 -1.62 -14.44
C PHE A 264 6.03 -0.40 -15.14
N TRP A 265 7.23 -0.56 -15.69
CA TRP A 265 7.97 0.51 -16.35
C TRP A 265 7.27 0.99 -17.63
N ALA A 266 6.78 0.06 -18.44
CA ALA A 266 5.95 0.40 -19.61
C ALA A 266 4.65 1.13 -19.21
N GLY A 267 4.01 0.71 -18.13
CA GLY A 267 2.83 1.41 -17.60
C GLY A 267 3.15 2.80 -17.07
N LEU A 268 4.33 2.99 -16.50
CA LEU A 268 4.78 4.28 -15.97
C LEU A 268 4.89 5.36 -17.07
N GLU A 269 5.34 4.99 -18.27
CA GLU A 269 5.39 5.89 -19.41
C GLU A 269 3.98 6.38 -19.81
N VAL A 270 2.99 5.50 -19.76
CA VAL A 270 1.61 5.80 -20.14
C VAL A 270 0.87 6.57 -19.03
N PHE A 271 0.99 6.13 -17.79
CA PHE A 271 0.17 6.60 -16.68
C PHE A 271 0.87 7.60 -15.75
N GLY A 272 2.20 7.72 -15.83
CA GLY A 272 3.01 8.44 -14.86
C GLY A 272 3.05 7.73 -13.49
N PRO A 273 3.72 8.30 -12.48
CA PRO A 273 3.89 7.68 -11.17
C PRO A 273 2.55 7.28 -10.52
N PRO A 274 2.43 6.07 -9.95
CA PRO A 274 1.21 5.64 -9.26
C PRO A 274 0.97 6.46 -8.00
N ALA A 275 -0.28 6.43 -7.47
CA ALA A 275 -0.61 7.06 -6.21
C ALA A 275 -1.55 6.20 -5.37
N ARG A 276 -1.75 6.55 -4.09
CA ARG A 276 -2.70 5.85 -3.20
C ARG A 276 -4.13 5.84 -3.74
N ASP A 277 -4.50 6.92 -4.44
CA ASP A 277 -5.79 7.12 -5.11
C ASP A 277 -5.72 6.92 -6.64
N TYR A 278 -4.57 6.44 -7.17
CA TYR A 278 -4.32 6.20 -8.58
C TYR A 278 -3.50 4.93 -8.81
N ARG A 279 -4.11 3.79 -8.48
CA ARG A 279 -3.44 2.48 -8.41
C ARG A 279 -3.56 1.68 -9.70
N TRP A 280 -3.15 2.25 -10.84
CA TRP A 280 -3.08 1.54 -12.10
C TRP A 280 -2.11 0.34 -12.03
N CYS A 281 -0.99 0.50 -11.30
CA CYS A 281 0.02 -0.53 -11.13
C CYS A 281 -0.57 -1.85 -10.61
N CYS A 282 -1.41 -1.82 -9.57
CA CYS A 282 -2.02 -3.04 -9.03
C CYS A 282 -2.87 -3.82 -10.06
N LYS A 283 -3.39 -3.15 -11.10
CA LYS A 283 -4.15 -3.84 -12.15
C LYS A 283 -3.24 -4.49 -13.17
N ILE A 284 -2.13 -3.84 -13.50
CA ILE A 284 -1.19 -4.28 -14.52
C ILE A 284 -0.22 -5.31 -13.98
N VAL A 285 0.40 -5.05 -12.82
CA VAL A 285 1.48 -5.90 -12.32
C VAL A 285 1.06 -6.92 -11.24
N LYS A 286 -0.18 -6.81 -10.71
CA LYS A 286 -0.70 -7.83 -9.79
C LYS A 286 -1.84 -8.62 -10.41
N LEU A 287 -2.92 -7.94 -10.77
CA LEU A 287 -4.13 -8.62 -11.17
C LEU A 287 -3.99 -9.32 -12.52
N ALA A 288 -3.39 -8.68 -13.52
CA ALA A 288 -3.24 -9.25 -14.84
C ALA A 288 -2.35 -10.52 -14.87
N PRO A 289 -1.15 -10.54 -14.24
CA PRO A 289 -0.33 -11.75 -14.15
C PRO A 289 -1.01 -12.88 -13.39
N ILE A 290 -1.66 -12.58 -12.24
CA ILE A 290 -2.39 -13.58 -11.46
C ILE A 290 -3.49 -14.24 -12.31
N ILE A 291 -4.27 -13.45 -13.05
CA ILE A 291 -5.34 -13.98 -13.91
C ILE A 291 -4.76 -14.87 -15.00
N ARG A 292 -3.62 -14.48 -15.60
CA ARG A 292 -2.95 -15.27 -16.64
C ARG A 292 -2.50 -16.61 -16.04
N ALA A 293 -1.69 -16.60 -14.99
CA ALA A 293 -1.20 -17.81 -14.33
C ALA A 293 -2.35 -18.72 -13.84
N PHE A 294 -3.40 -18.12 -13.28
CA PHE A 294 -4.60 -18.85 -12.90
C PHE A 294 -5.25 -19.57 -14.09
N ARG A 295 -5.42 -18.89 -15.24
CA ARG A 295 -6.04 -19.47 -16.43
C ARG A 295 -5.18 -20.54 -17.10
N GLU A 296 -3.89 -20.34 -17.13
CA GLU A 296 -2.93 -21.33 -17.63
C GLU A 296 -3.00 -22.63 -16.82
N LYS A 297 -3.09 -22.50 -15.50
CA LYS A 297 -3.10 -23.67 -14.60
C LYS A 297 -4.49 -24.31 -14.46
N TYR A 298 -5.55 -23.51 -14.35
CA TYR A 298 -6.88 -23.99 -13.95
C TYR A 298 -7.99 -23.74 -14.98
N GLY A 299 -7.73 -22.98 -16.05
CA GLY A 299 -8.74 -22.67 -17.06
C GLY A 299 -9.92 -21.90 -16.48
N LEU A 300 -11.11 -22.50 -16.60
CA LEU A 300 -12.38 -21.99 -16.04
C LEU A 300 -12.86 -22.78 -14.81
N SER A 301 -12.04 -23.66 -14.30
CA SER A 301 -12.37 -24.53 -13.17
C SER A 301 -12.72 -23.74 -11.91
N LYS A 302 -13.56 -24.34 -11.08
CA LYS A 302 -13.93 -23.80 -9.77
C LYS A 302 -12.79 -24.04 -8.78
N VAL A 303 -12.10 -22.96 -8.38
CA VAL A 303 -10.89 -23.04 -7.56
C VAL A 303 -11.06 -22.25 -6.26
N LEU A 304 -10.41 -22.75 -5.20
CA LEU A 304 -10.30 -22.08 -3.90
C LEU A 304 -8.90 -21.47 -3.73
N SER A 305 -8.83 -20.16 -3.48
CA SER A 305 -7.61 -19.48 -3.08
C SER A 305 -7.61 -19.21 -1.59
N ILE A 306 -6.64 -19.75 -0.87
CA ILE A 306 -6.38 -19.39 0.53
C ILE A 306 -5.54 -18.13 0.57
N VAL A 307 -5.96 -17.13 1.33
CA VAL A 307 -5.36 -15.80 1.35
C VAL A 307 -5.05 -15.37 2.79
N GLY A 308 -3.82 -14.97 3.05
CA GLY A 308 -3.41 -14.41 4.34
C GLY A 308 -3.93 -12.98 4.54
N GLN A 309 -5.25 -12.81 4.69
CA GLN A 309 -5.89 -11.52 4.96
C GLN A 309 -6.43 -11.50 6.38
N ARG A 310 -6.21 -10.39 7.09
CA ARG A 310 -6.74 -10.19 8.46
C ARG A 310 -7.60 -8.94 8.53
N ARG A 311 -8.68 -8.96 9.32
CA ARG A 311 -9.58 -7.80 9.46
C ARG A 311 -8.93 -6.61 10.15
N TYR A 312 -7.94 -6.84 11.00
CA TYR A 312 -7.25 -5.77 11.74
C TYR A 312 -6.26 -4.93 10.91
N GLU A 313 -5.92 -5.37 9.69
CA GLU A 313 -4.96 -4.65 8.84
C GLU A 313 -5.50 -3.31 8.27
N SER A 314 -6.80 -3.18 8.11
CA SER A 314 -7.41 -1.95 7.63
C SER A 314 -8.92 -1.93 7.82
N PHE A 315 -9.51 -0.72 7.85
CA PHE A 315 -10.95 -0.52 7.92
C PHE A 315 -11.74 -1.21 6.77
N ALA A 316 -11.17 -1.24 5.56
CA ALA A 316 -11.77 -1.94 4.43
C ALA A 316 -11.80 -3.48 4.65
N ARG A 317 -10.71 -4.04 5.21
CA ARG A 317 -10.61 -5.47 5.51
C ARG A 317 -11.46 -5.87 6.72
N PHE A 318 -11.65 -4.97 7.66
CA PHE A 318 -12.53 -5.21 8.82
C PHE A 318 -13.96 -5.56 8.40
N ARG A 319 -14.45 -4.97 7.30
CA ARG A 319 -15.77 -5.24 6.72
C ARG A 319 -15.79 -6.41 5.73
N SER A 320 -14.64 -6.98 5.41
CA SER A 320 -14.54 -8.08 4.44
C SER A 320 -14.99 -9.38 5.08
N PRO A 321 -15.81 -10.20 4.41
CA PRO A 321 -16.17 -11.52 4.92
C PRO A 321 -14.94 -12.45 4.90
N ARG A 322 -14.99 -13.52 5.69
CA ARG A 322 -13.94 -14.55 5.74
C ARG A 322 -13.84 -15.36 4.42
N VAL A 323 -14.95 -15.47 3.68
CA VAL A 323 -15.03 -16.11 2.36
C VAL A 323 -15.68 -15.14 1.39
N TRP A 324 -15.06 -14.94 0.21
CA TRP A 324 -15.58 -14.02 -0.80
C TRP A 324 -15.30 -14.49 -2.22
N ARG A 325 -16.15 -14.10 -3.18
CA ARG A 325 -15.88 -14.29 -4.61
C ARG A 325 -14.93 -13.24 -5.13
N ASN A 326 -13.96 -13.68 -5.92
CA ASN A 326 -13.05 -12.74 -6.58
C ASN A 326 -13.81 -12.01 -7.70
N ARG A 327 -13.85 -10.69 -7.65
CA ARG A 327 -14.56 -9.87 -8.66
C ARG A 327 -13.93 -9.93 -10.05
N TRP A 328 -12.67 -10.33 -10.13
CA TRP A 328 -11.90 -10.36 -11.36
C TRP A 328 -11.76 -11.76 -11.96
N ILE A 329 -11.97 -12.79 -11.17
CA ILE A 329 -11.95 -14.19 -11.58
C ILE A 329 -13.22 -14.83 -11.00
N PRO A 330 -14.33 -14.86 -11.76
CA PRO A 330 -15.62 -15.33 -11.23
C PRO A 330 -15.63 -16.80 -10.74
N SER A 331 -14.77 -17.65 -11.31
CA SER A 331 -14.59 -19.05 -10.89
C SER A 331 -13.75 -19.21 -9.62
N LEU A 332 -13.12 -18.13 -9.13
CA LEU A 332 -12.26 -18.15 -7.95
C LEU A 332 -13.02 -17.74 -6.69
N LEU A 333 -13.11 -18.65 -5.73
CA LEU A 333 -13.50 -18.36 -4.36
C LEU A 333 -12.24 -18.09 -3.53
N SER A 334 -12.25 -17.04 -2.74
CA SER A 334 -11.14 -16.72 -1.83
C SER A 334 -11.60 -16.89 -0.39
N ALA A 335 -10.72 -17.41 0.46
CA ALA A 335 -10.98 -17.59 1.89
C ALA A 335 -9.74 -17.26 2.73
N SER A 336 -9.96 -16.70 3.92
CA SER A 336 -8.89 -16.43 4.86
C SER A 336 -9.06 -17.24 6.15
N PRO A 337 -8.18 -18.22 6.42
CA PRO A 337 -8.22 -18.98 7.68
C PRO A 337 -7.90 -18.10 8.90
N ILE A 338 -7.07 -17.09 8.73
CA ILE A 338 -6.58 -16.20 9.79
C ILE A 338 -7.31 -14.85 9.85
N ASN A 339 -8.54 -14.77 9.29
CA ASN A 339 -9.26 -13.50 9.16
C ASN A 339 -9.41 -12.74 10.49
N ASP A 340 -9.62 -13.45 11.58
CA ASP A 340 -9.86 -12.89 12.92
C ASP A 340 -8.61 -12.84 13.81
N TRP A 341 -7.45 -13.21 13.27
CA TRP A 341 -6.18 -13.18 14.00
C TRP A 341 -5.61 -11.77 14.04
N THR A 342 -5.00 -11.39 15.17
CA THR A 342 -4.16 -10.21 15.27
C THR A 342 -2.77 -10.46 14.68
N ALA A 343 -1.98 -9.42 14.44
CA ALA A 343 -0.59 -9.61 14.02
C ALA A 343 0.22 -10.38 15.05
N LEU A 344 -0.06 -10.17 16.33
CA LEU A 344 0.63 -10.90 17.41
C LEU A 344 0.27 -12.40 17.40
N ASP A 345 -0.98 -12.77 17.13
CA ASP A 345 -1.38 -14.17 17.00
C ASP A 345 -0.61 -14.86 15.85
N VAL A 346 -0.48 -14.18 14.71
CA VAL A 346 0.31 -14.67 13.59
C VAL A 346 1.77 -14.88 13.97
N TRP A 347 2.39 -13.90 14.65
CA TRP A 347 3.78 -14.02 15.04
C TRP A 347 4.01 -15.13 16.07
N LEU A 348 3.17 -15.21 17.10
CA LEU A 348 3.26 -16.30 18.10
C LEU A 348 3.08 -17.68 17.45
N TYR A 349 2.18 -17.79 16.47
CA TYR A 349 1.99 -19.02 15.71
C TYR A 349 3.25 -19.38 14.88
N LEU A 350 3.86 -18.41 14.21
CA LEU A 350 5.10 -18.63 13.45
C LEU A 350 6.27 -19.00 14.36
N PHE A 351 6.40 -18.37 15.51
CA PHE A 351 7.42 -18.70 16.51
C PHE A 351 7.20 -20.11 17.10
N LEU A 352 5.96 -20.48 17.42
CA LEU A 352 5.61 -21.83 17.89
C LEU A 352 6.04 -22.90 16.87
N ASN A 353 5.83 -22.65 15.59
CA ASN A 353 6.19 -23.56 14.50
C ASN A 353 7.65 -23.40 14.04
N ARG A 354 8.46 -22.55 14.67
CA ARG A 354 9.85 -22.24 14.27
C ARG A 354 9.98 -21.95 12.78
N ALA A 355 9.00 -21.24 12.24
CA ALA A 355 8.93 -20.94 10.81
C ALA A 355 10.04 -19.97 10.40
N THR A 356 10.74 -20.27 9.33
CA THR A 356 11.67 -19.33 8.69
C THR A 356 10.88 -18.23 8.03
N VAL A 357 11.04 -17.00 8.50
CA VAL A 357 10.35 -15.82 7.98
C VAL A 357 11.23 -15.04 7.00
N ASN A 358 10.60 -14.19 6.18
CA ASN A 358 11.31 -13.32 5.26
C ASN A 358 12.27 -12.37 6.04
N PRO A 359 13.56 -12.27 5.63
CA PRO A 359 14.57 -11.49 6.35
C PRO A 359 14.29 -9.99 6.43
N LEU A 360 13.43 -9.46 5.56
CA LEU A 360 13.05 -8.04 5.59
C LEU A 360 12.35 -7.62 6.90
N TYR A 361 11.75 -8.56 7.64
CA TYR A 361 11.20 -8.25 8.98
C TYR A 361 12.31 -7.87 9.95
N GLU A 362 13.45 -8.59 9.93
CA GLU A 362 14.64 -8.24 10.74
C GLU A 362 15.28 -6.93 10.28
N ALA A 363 15.13 -6.56 9.00
CA ALA A 363 15.53 -5.27 8.45
C ALA A 363 14.54 -4.12 8.80
N GLY A 364 13.47 -4.42 9.55
CA GLY A 364 12.53 -3.41 10.09
C GLY A 364 11.36 -3.06 9.18
N PHE A 365 11.08 -3.87 8.16
CA PHE A 365 9.86 -3.73 7.36
C PHE A 365 8.69 -4.39 8.08
N ASP A 366 7.62 -3.64 8.28
CA ASP A 366 6.38 -4.15 8.89
C ASP A 366 5.49 -4.87 7.87
N ARG A 367 5.56 -4.44 6.60
CA ARG A 367 4.79 -4.98 5.49
C ARG A 367 5.70 -5.26 4.30
N LEU A 368 5.49 -6.42 3.68
CA LEU A 368 6.20 -6.79 2.46
C LEU A 368 5.37 -6.48 1.22
N GLY A 369 6.03 -6.04 0.16
CA GLY A 369 5.43 -5.71 -1.13
C GLY A 369 6.38 -4.88 -2.00
N CYS A 370 5.84 -4.29 -3.06
CA CYS A 370 6.62 -3.49 -4.01
C CYS A 370 7.42 -2.38 -3.30
N PHE A 371 8.74 -2.28 -3.56
CA PHE A 371 9.64 -1.33 -2.88
C PHE A 371 9.28 0.15 -3.10
N LEU A 372 8.56 0.46 -4.17
CA LEU A 372 8.09 1.81 -4.52
C LEU A 372 6.56 1.97 -4.34
N CYS A 373 5.92 1.17 -3.50
CA CYS A 373 4.47 1.24 -3.35
C CYS A 373 4.01 2.60 -2.80
N PRO A 374 3.10 3.32 -3.47
CA PRO A 374 2.61 4.62 -2.95
C PRO A 374 1.87 4.49 -1.61
N ALA A 375 1.51 3.28 -1.19
CA ALA A 375 0.91 3.03 0.12
C ALA A 375 1.92 2.98 1.27
N CYS A 376 3.23 2.86 0.98
CA CYS A 376 4.29 2.89 1.97
C CYS A 376 4.48 4.28 2.58
N GLU A 377 5.17 4.34 3.71
CA GLU A 377 5.56 5.58 4.38
C GLU A 377 6.92 6.09 3.84
N VAL A 378 7.27 7.37 4.06
CA VAL A 378 8.59 7.90 3.66
C VAL A 378 9.70 7.19 4.41
N ALA A 379 9.48 6.87 5.68
CA ALA A 379 10.41 6.10 6.49
C ALA A 379 10.75 4.72 5.88
N GLU A 380 9.77 4.06 5.25
CA GLU A 380 10.00 2.78 4.55
C GLU A 380 10.85 3.01 3.29
N PHE A 381 10.64 4.11 2.55
CA PHE A 381 11.48 4.45 1.40
C PHE A 381 12.93 4.76 1.80
N GLU A 382 13.14 5.41 2.95
CA GLU A 382 14.48 5.61 3.49
C GLU A 382 15.16 4.28 3.89
N ALA A 383 14.38 3.30 4.35
CA ALA A 383 14.88 1.96 4.58
C ALA A 383 15.27 1.25 3.27
N VAL A 384 14.43 1.34 2.23
CA VAL A 384 14.75 0.82 0.88
C VAL A 384 16.00 1.49 0.32
N ARG A 385 16.12 2.83 0.42
CA ARG A 385 17.28 3.58 -0.04
C ARG A 385 18.59 3.11 0.61
N LYS A 386 18.53 2.76 1.90
CA LYS A 386 19.70 2.27 2.64
C LYS A 386 20.06 0.84 2.27
N LEU A 387 19.06 -0.01 2.05
CA LEU A 387 19.26 -1.43 1.77
C LEU A 387 19.62 -1.66 0.30
N HIS A 388 18.95 -0.95 -0.62
CA HIS A 388 19.11 -1.05 -2.07
C HIS A 388 19.23 0.32 -2.72
N PRO A 389 20.39 1.00 -2.60
CA PRO A 389 20.59 2.35 -3.16
C PRO A 389 20.31 2.41 -4.66
N GLU A 390 20.74 1.39 -5.43
CA GLU A 390 20.60 1.32 -6.89
C GLU A 390 19.14 1.21 -7.35
N LEU A 391 18.30 0.46 -6.64
CA LEU A 391 16.87 0.37 -6.92
C LEU A 391 16.16 1.70 -6.65
N TRP A 392 16.55 2.34 -5.53
CA TRP A 392 15.98 3.64 -5.17
C TRP A 392 16.43 4.74 -6.13
N GLU A 393 17.69 4.80 -6.53
CA GLU A 393 18.20 5.79 -7.49
C GLU A 393 17.48 5.69 -8.85
N LYS A 394 17.20 4.47 -9.33
CA LYS A 394 16.41 4.28 -10.55
C LYS A 394 15.04 4.95 -10.42
N TRP A 395 14.35 4.71 -9.30
CA TRP A 395 13.04 5.29 -9.03
C TRP A 395 13.09 6.82 -8.84
N GLU A 396 14.05 7.31 -8.08
CA GLU A 396 14.22 8.73 -7.79
C GLU A 396 14.55 9.54 -9.06
N ARG A 397 15.35 9.00 -9.98
CA ARG A 397 15.60 9.61 -11.31
C ARG A 397 14.31 9.77 -12.10
N VAL A 398 13.47 8.76 -12.11
CA VAL A 398 12.16 8.82 -12.79
C VAL A 398 11.26 9.88 -12.16
N LEU A 399 11.16 9.92 -10.83
CA LEU A 399 10.35 10.90 -10.12
C LEU A 399 10.86 12.34 -10.36
N SER A 400 12.18 12.54 -10.33
CA SER A 400 12.82 13.84 -10.54
C SER A 400 12.59 14.35 -11.96
N SER A 401 12.76 13.50 -12.98
CA SER A 401 12.47 13.83 -14.37
C SER A 401 10.99 14.19 -14.55
N TYR A 402 10.10 13.43 -13.94
CA TYR A 402 8.66 13.68 -14.00
C TYR A 402 8.29 15.01 -13.30
N ALA A 403 8.90 15.30 -12.15
CA ALA A 403 8.67 16.54 -11.41
C ALA A 403 9.19 17.76 -12.18
N LEU A 404 10.38 17.66 -12.77
CA LEU A 404 10.99 18.73 -13.57
C LEU A 404 10.10 19.11 -14.75
N GLY A 405 9.64 18.13 -15.52
CA GLY A 405 8.76 18.35 -16.68
C GLY A 405 7.40 18.97 -16.34
N ARG A 406 7.06 19.09 -15.03
CA ARG A 406 5.78 19.64 -14.55
C ARG A 406 5.94 20.78 -13.53
N GLY A 407 7.17 21.24 -13.27
CA GLY A 407 7.44 22.34 -12.34
C GLY A 407 7.09 22.04 -10.88
N LEU A 408 7.16 20.76 -10.44
CA LEU A 408 6.71 20.35 -9.10
C LEU A 408 7.76 20.56 -8.00
N GLY A 409 9.04 20.74 -8.36
CA GLY A 409 10.16 20.98 -7.44
C GLY A 409 10.58 19.76 -6.60
N ASP A 410 11.76 19.85 -5.96
CA ASP A 410 12.40 18.74 -5.22
C ASP A 410 11.60 18.24 -4.01
N LYS A 411 10.82 19.11 -3.38
CA LYS A 411 9.99 18.74 -2.23
C LYS A 411 8.96 17.65 -2.59
N TRP A 412 8.51 17.64 -3.84
CA TRP A 412 7.56 16.65 -4.32
C TRP A 412 8.14 15.22 -4.32
N VAL A 413 9.41 15.09 -4.68
CA VAL A 413 10.16 13.83 -4.61
C VAL A 413 10.51 13.51 -3.16
N ARG A 414 11.22 14.41 -2.49
CA ARG A 414 11.80 14.21 -1.16
C ARG A 414 10.76 13.80 -0.10
N TYR A 415 9.62 14.48 -0.05
CA TYR A 415 8.57 14.18 0.93
C TYR A 415 7.58 13.11 0.45
N GLY A 416 7.86 12.43 -0.65
CA GLY A 416 7.00 11.40 -1.20
C GLY A 416 5.60 11.93 -1.57
N LEU A 417 5.47 13.21 -1.97
CA LEU A 417 4.18 13.82 -2.31
C LEU A 417 3.57 13.20 -3.57
N TRP A 418 4.38 12.55 -4.38
CA TRP A 418 3.96 11.74 -5.52
C TRP A 418 3.00 10.61 -5.13
N ARG A 419 2.93 10.22 -3.86
CA ARG A 419 2.03 9.17 -3.37
C ARG A 419 0.54 9.54 -3.44
N TRP A 420 0.21 10.78 -3.74
CA TRP A 420 -1.19 11.26 -3.85
C TRP A 420 -1.40 12.09 -5.11
N ARG A 421 -2.58 11.98 -5.72
CA ARG A 421 -3.07 12.97 -6.71
C ARG A 421 -3.48 14.26 -6.00
N ARG A 422 -4.06 14.12 -4.81
CA ARG A 422 -4.42 15.24 -3.93
C ARG A 422 -3.76 15.00 -2.57
N ILE A 423 -2.87 15.90 -2.19
CA ILE A 423 -2.12 15.78 -0.94
C ILE A 423 -3.07 15.94 0.25
N PRO A 424 -3.04 15.03 1.25
CA PRO A 424 -3.86 15.14 2.45
C PRO A 424 -3.59 16.42 3.23
N GLY A 425 -4.64 16.96 3.88
CA GLY A 425 -4.56 18.25 4.58
C GLY A 425 -3.66 18.23 5.83
N ASP A 426 -3.47 17.08 6.46
CA ASP A 426 -2.54 16.87 7.58
C ASP A 426 -1.08 16.95 7.11
N ILE A 427 -0.73 16.29 6.01
CA ILE A 427 0.60 16.35 5.37
C ILE A 427 0.91 17.79 4.94
N SER A 428 -0.06 18.46 4.30
CA SER A 428 0.11 19.85 3.86
C SER A 428 0.36 20.81 5.01
N ARG A 429 -0.36 20.65 6.11
CA ARG A 429 -0.16 21.45 7.33
C ARG A 429 1.18 21.15 7.98
N GLU A 430 1.55 19.87 8.07
CA GLU A 430 2.82 19.45 8.66
C GLU A 430 4.00 20.04 7.88
N LEU A 431 3.97 19.93 6.56
CA LEU A 431 5.06 20.40 5.69
C LEU A 431 4.96 21.89 5.29
N ARG A 432 3.87 22.58 5.66
CA ARG A 432 3.58 23.97 5.29
C ARG A 432 3.64 24.19 3.79
N ILE A 433 2.98 23.32 3.02
CA ILE A 433 2.92 23.39 1.56
C ILE A 433 1.55 23.82 1.07
N ASN A 434 1.52 24.49 -0.08
CA ASN A 434 0.27 24.87 -0.74
C ASN A 434 -0.21 23.72 -1.64
N ASN A 435 -1.32 23.08 -1.27
CA ASN A 435 -1.91 21.97 -2.03
C ASN A 435 -2.27 22.30 -3.47
N ARG A 436 -2.62 23.54 -3.76
CA ARG A 436 -3.00 23.96 -5.12
C ARG A 436 -1.82 23.96 -6.10
N LEU A 437 -0.61 24.19 -5.59
CA LEU A 437 0.61 24.23 -6.40
C LEU A 437 1.25 22.83 -6.58
N MET A 438 0.90 21.86 -5.73
CA MET A 438 1.50 20.52 -5.73
C MET A 438 0.56 19.43 -6.23
N GLY A 439 -0.72 19.74 -6.40
CA GLY A 439 -1.67 18.86 -7.05
C GLY A 439 -1.41 18.86 -8.56
N TYR A 440 -1.26 17.71 -9.16
CA TYR A 440 -1.09 17.62 -10.60
C TYR A 440 -1.94 16.50 -11.16
N ASP A 441 -2.33 16.73 -12.38
CA ASP A 441 -3.18 15.81 -13.11
C ASP A 441 -2.35 14.65 -13.67
N ARG A 442 -2.76 13.44 -13.38
CA ARG A 442 -2.20 12.19 -13.89
C ARG A 442 -3.22 11.47 -14.73
N GLY A 443 -2.73 10.70 -15.67
CA GLY A 443 -3.54 9.82 -16.47
C GLY A 443 -3.42 10.11 -17.95
N VAL A 444 -4.06 9.26 -18.72
CA VAL A 444 -4.19 9.44 -20.16
C VAL A 444 -5.26 10.50 -20.39
N ARG A 445 -4.85 11.65 -20.93
CA ARG A 445 -5.77 12.74 -21.22
C ARG A 445 -5.95 12.92 -22.70
N VAL A 446 -7.18 13.06 -23.08
CA VAL A 446 -7.57 13.41 -24.45
C VAL A 446 -8.62 14.51 -24.41
N THR A 447 -8.61 15.35 -25.42
CA THR A 447 -9.72 16.28 -25.66
C THR A 447 -10.53 15.80 -26.84
N LEU A 448 -11.84 15.97 -26.76
CA LEU A 448 -12.77 15.69 -27.84
C LEU A 448 -13.65 16.90 -28.04
N SER A 449 -13.72 17.37 -29.28
CA SER A 449 -14.52 18.52 -29.66
C SER A 449 -15.40 18.15 -30.85
N LYS A 450 -16.68 18.44 -30.78
CA LYS A 450 -17.59 18.37 -31.94
C LYS A 450 -17.33 19.60 -32.82
N VAL A 451 -16.93 19.39 -34.04
CA VAL A 451 -16.54 20.48 -34.97
C VAL A 451 -17.58 20.75 -36.06
N GLU A 452 -18.39 19.74 -36.39
CA GLU A 452 -19.45 19.85 -37.39
C GLU A 452 -20.59 18.91 -37.03
N GLU A 453 -21.82 19.32 -37.26
CA GLU A 453 -23.03 18.52 -37.11
C GLU A 453 -23.91 18.69 -38.33
N ARG A 454 -24.26 17.59 -38.97
CA ARG A 454 -25.19 17.49 -40.05
C ARG A 454 -26.25 16.47 -39.71
N GLU A 455 -27.34 16.43 -40.44
CA GLU A 455 -28.46 15.52 -40.20
C GLU A 455 -27.98 14.06 -40.06
N GLY A 456 -28.09 13.51 -38.84
CA GLY A 456 -27.68 12.14 -38.51
C GLY A 456 -26.18 11.85 -38.39
N CYS A 457 -25.30 12.86 -38.65
CA CYS A 457 -23.85 12.70 -38.61
C CYS A 457 -23.19 13.83 -37.84
N SER A 458 -22.13 13.49 -37.08
CA SER A 458 -21.30 14.49 -36.39
C SER A 458 -19.82 14.22 -36.63
N THR A 459 -19.05 15.29 -36.84
CA THR A 459 -17.59 15.22 -37.01
C THR A 459 -16.90 15.72 -35.74
N TYR A 460 -15.95 14.95 -35.29
CA TYR A 460 -15.20 15.20 -34.04
C TYR A 460 -13.72 15.38 -34.34
N ARG A 461 -13.09 16.31 -33.63
CA ARG A 461 -11.65 16.47 -33.57
C ARG A 461 -11.16 16.01 -32.18
N PHE A 462 -10.08 15.25 -32.15
CA PHE A 462 -9.47 14.80 -30.91
C PHE A 462 -7.99 15.20 -30.82
N ARG A 463 -7.51 15.30 -29.56
CA ARG A 463 -6.08 15.49 -29.25
C ARG A 463 -5.64 14.45 -28.22
N ILE A 464 -4.58 13.73 -28.56
CA ILE A 464 -3.87 12.79 -27.69
C ILE A 464 -2.39 13.13 -27.73
N ASN A 465 -1.73 13.03 -26.58
CA ASN A 465 -0.27 13.24 -26.52
C ASN A 465 0.47 11.97 -26.99
N SER A 466 0.46 11.74 -28.29
CA SER A 466 1.20 10.68 -28.97
C SER A 466 1.42 11.08 -30.42
N ASP A 467 2.64 10.92 -30.91
CA ASP A 467 2.98 11.24 -32.31
C ASP A 467 2.50 10.16 -33.28
N ARG A 468 2.43 8.90 -32.80
CA ARG A 468 1.94 7.76 -33.58
C ARG A 468 0.60 7.31 -33.06
N LEU A 469 -0.39 7.19 -33.95
CA LEU A 469 -1.70 6.62 -33.63
C LEU A 469 -1.79 5.19 -34.16
N SER A 470 -2.52 4.36 -33.42
CA SER A 470 -2.88 3.01 -33.82
C SER A 470 -4.39 2.85 -33.80
N TYR A 471 -4.88 2.10 -34.76
CA TYR A 471 -6.30 1.85 -34.99
C TYR A 471 -6.67 0.37 -34.86
N ALA A 472 -5.74 -0.45 -34.35
CA ALA A 472 -5.80 -1.92 -34.31
C ALA A 472 -7.06 -2.50 -33.65
N PHE A 473 -7.68 -1.78 -32.72
CA PHE A 473 -8.89 -2.27 -32.03
C PHE A 473 -10.19 -1.65 -32.54
N LEU A 474 -10.15 -0.78 -33.51
CA LEU A 474 -11.36 -0.17 -34.09
C LEU A 474 -12.29 -1.18 -34.80
N PRO A 475 -11.79 -2.29 -35.39
CA PRO A 475 -12.68 -3.34 -35.91
C PRO A 475 -13.57 -4.01 -34.85
N MET A 476 -13.39 -3.70 -33.56
CA MET A 476 -14.36 -4.08 -32.53
C MET A 476 -15.72 -3.38 -32.65
N LEU A 477 -15.80 -2.28 -33.40
CA LEU A 477 -17.05 -1.53 -33.63
C LEU A 477 -17.84 -2.04 -34.84
N GLY A 478 -17.20 -2.72 -35.79
CA GLY A 478 -17.84 -3.18 -37.00
C GLY A 478 -16.83 -3.64 -38.07
N ARG A 479 -17.32 -3.89 -39.27
CA ARG A 479 -16.46 -4.26 -40.40
C ARG A 479 -15.62 -3.06 -40.83
N ALA A 480 -14.31 -3.20 -40.72
CA ALA A 480 -13.36 -2.14 -41.04
C ALA A 480 -12.74 -2.34 -42.41
N THR A 481 -12.69 -1.27 -43.23
CA THR A 481 -12.06 -1.22 -44.55
C THR A 481 -11.21 0.04 -44.65
N ILE A 482 -10.06 -0.05 -45.33
CA ILE A 482 -9.21 1.10 -45.60
C ILE A 482 -9.43 1.51 -47.06
N ASP A 483 -9.75 2.79 -47.31
CA ASP A 483 -9.95 3.40 -48.57
C ASP A 483 -9.11 4.69 -48.66
N GLY A 484 -7.94 4.58 -49.29
CA GLY A 484 -6.95 5.65 -49.31
C GLY A 484 -6.51 6.09 -47.90
N ASP A 485 -6.74 7.35 -47.57
CA ASP A 485 -6.41 7.95 -46.28
C ASP A 485 -7.53 7.83 -45.24
N PHE A 486 -8.55 7.03 -45.53
CA PHE A 486 -9.69 6.87 -44.65
C PHE A 486 -9.85 5.43 -44.16
N LEU A 487 -10.10 5.27 -42.85
CA LEU A 487 -10.57 4.02 -42.27
C LEU A 487 -12.09 4.13 -42.10
N ARG A 488 -12.83 3.28 -42.83
CA ARG A 488 -14.29 3.18 -42.75
C ARG A 488 -14.66 1.98 -41.85
N ILE A 489 -15.66 2.18 -41.01
CA ILE A 489 -16.20 1.11 -40.15
C ILE A 489 -17.71 1.12 -40.35
N ASP A 490 -18.22 0.01 -40.89
CA ASP A 490 -19.64 -0.20 -41.10
C ASP A 490 -20.23 -1.07 -40.01
N ARG A 491 -21.30 -0.59 -39.42
CA ARG A 491 -22.12 -1.27 -38.44
C ARG A 491 -23.59 -1.24 -38.88
N ARG A 492 -24.45 -2.11 -38.36
CA ARG A 492 -25.87 -2.18 -38.80
C ARG A 492 -26.63 -0.87 -38.63
N ASP A 493 -26.32 -0.09 -37.63
CA ASP A 493 -27.01 1.10 -37.14
C ASP A 493 -26.14 2.38 -37.21
N ALA A 494 -24.91 2.26 -37.72
CA ALA A 494 -23.97 3.38 -37.74
C ALA A 494 -22.88 3.21 -38.77
N SER A 495 -22.33 4.33 -39.25
CA SER A 495 -21.08 4.37 -40.01
C SER A 495 -20.08 5.34 -39.37
N ILE A 496 -18.80 4.96 -39.43
CA ILE A 496 -17.70 5.74 -38.86
C ILE A 496 -16.65 5.91 -39.95
N VAL A 497 -16.21 7.14 -40.17
CA VAL A 497 -15.12 7.45 -41.11
C VAL A 497 -14.03 8.20 -40.36
N ILE A 498 -12.81 7.64 -40.33
CA ILE A 498 -11.67 8.22 -39.63
C ILE A 498 -10.65 8.67 -40.65
N ASP A 499 -10.29 9.95 -40.61
CA ASP A 499 -9.19 10.50 -41.38
C ASP A 499 -7.87 10.11 -40.72
N LEU A 500 -7.05 9.32 -41.42
CA LEU A 500 -5.77 8.81 -40.92
C LEU A 500 -4.66 9.87 -40.91
N ARG A 501 -4.83 10.99 -41.66
CA ARG A 501 -3.90 12.12 -41.72
C ARG A 501 -4.24 13.21 -40.70
N ASP A 502 -5.56 13.54 -40.59
CA ASP A 502 -6.03 14.52 -39.60
C ASP A 502 -6.60 13.80 -38.39
N ARG A 503 -6.53 14.43 -37.25
CA ARG A 503 -7.07 13.90 -36.00
C ARG A 503 -8.57 14.15 -35.89
N ARG A 504 -9.30 13.67 -36.91
CA ARG A 504 -10.76 13.80 -37.05
C ARG A 504 -11.41 12.48 -37.38
N TYR A 505 -12.65 12.36 -36.97
CA TYR A 505 -13.53 11.27 -37.42
C TYR A 505 -14.98 11.72 -37.42
N THR A 506 -15.76 11.15 -38.34
CA THR A 506 -17.20 11.39 -38.48
C THR A 506 -17.96 10.14 -38.06
N VAL A 507 -18.99 10.33 -37.27
CA VAL A 507 -19.90 9.28 -36.79
C VAL A 507 -21.30 9.62 -37.29
N CYS A 508 -21.94 8.69 -38.00
CA CYS A 508 -23.33 8.75 -38.40
C CYS A 508 -24.11 7.67 -37.63
N SER A 509 -24.99 8.07 -36.72
CA SER A 509 -25.77 7.17 -35.85
C SER A 509 -26.86 7.96 -35.13
N SER A 510 -27.86 7.29 -34.58
CA SER A 510 -28.85 7.90 -33.67
C SER A 510 -28.24 8.39 -32.36
N GLU A 511 -27.09 7.79 -31.95
CA GLU A 511 -26.37 8.13 -30.72
C GLU A 511 -24.92 8.52 -31.04
N THR A 512 -24.74 9.59 -31.82
CA THR A 512 -23.44 10.01 -32.39
C THR A 512 -22.41 10.29 -31.29
N ASP A 513 -22.77 10.97 -30.20
CA ASP A 513 -21.84 11.39 -29.14
C ASP A 513 -21.33 10.20 -28.31
N GLU A 514 -22.18 9.22 -27.99
CA GLU A 514 -21.77 8.00 -27.26
C GLU A 514 -20.82 7.15 -28.09
N LEU A 515 -21.19 6.91 -29.35
CA LEU A 515 -20.36 6.15 -30.28
C LEU A 515 -19.02 6.83 -30.52
N ALA A 516 -19.00 8.18 -30.61
CA ALA A 516 -17.77 8.95 -30.75
C ALA A 516 -16.81 8.75 -29.55
N ILE A 517 -17.35 8.68 -28.35
CA ILE A 517 -16.56 8.37 -27.15
C ILE A 517 -15.96 6.97 -27.23
N ASP A 518 -16.70 5.97 -27.71
CA ASP A 518 -16.20 4.60 -27.85
C ASP A 518 -15.14 4.49 -28.96
N VAL A 519 -15.30 5.19 -30.08
CA VAL A 519 -14.26 5.34 -31.13
C VAL A 519 -12.98 5.89 -30.50
N LEU A 520 -13.08 6.99 -29.75
CA LEU A 520 -11.92 7.60 -29.08
C LEU A 520 -11.28 6.66 -28.08
N ARG A 521 -12.06 5.97 -27.24
CA ARG A 521 -11.54 4.97 -26.28
C ARG A 521 -10.76 3.86 -26.96
N LEU A 522 -11.25 3.35 -28.07
CA LEU A 522 -10.56 2.30 -28.84
C LEU A 522 -9.29 2.82 -29.52
N MET A 523 -9.28 4.03 -30.07
CA MET A 523 -8.07 4.65 -30.63
C MET A 523 -7.00 4.84 -29.54
N VAL A 524 -7.39 5.40 -28.40
CA VAL A 524 -6.46 5.59 -27.25
C VAL A 524 -5.93 4.25 -26.77
N ARG A 525 -6.79 3.26 -26.62
CA ARG A 525 -6.40 1.91 -26.25
C ARG A 525 -5.46 1.27 -27.27
N SER A 526 -5.73 1.39 -28.55
CA SER A 526 -4.85 0.87 -29.62
C SER A 526 -3.47 1.50 -29.57
N THR A 527 -3.43 2.83 -29.36
CA THR A 527 -2.21 3.63 -29.36
C THR A 527 -1.33 3.37 -28.13
N LEU A 528 -1.94 3.24 -26.95
CA LEU A 528 -1.23 3.18 -25.67
C LEU A 528 -1.22 1.78 -25.02
N CYS A 529 -1.64 0.75 -25.75
CA CYS A 529 -1.70 -0.61 -25.21
C CYS A 529 -0.31 -1.14 -24.83
N ILE A 530 -0.14 -1.48 -23.56
CA ILE A 530 1.09 -2.07 -22.98
C ILE A 530 1.02 -3.60 -22.89
N SER A 531 0.07 -4.22 -23.56
CA SER A 531 -0.11 -5.68 -23.59
C SER A 531 -0.18 -6.35 -22.22
N CYS A 532 -0.83 -5.71 -21.24
CA CYS A 532 -0.93 -6.27 -19.87
C CYS A 532 -1.80 -7.54 -19.78
N GLY A 533 -2.65 -7.81 -20.77
CA GLY A 533 -3.49 -9.00 -20.86
C GLY A 533 -4.77 -8.96 -20.03
N LEU A 534 -5.03 -7.95 -19.20
CA LEU A 534 -6.21 -7.93 -18.32
C LEU A 534 -7.55 -8.07 -19.07
N CYS A 535 -7.63 -7.48 -20.26
CA CYS A 535 -8.85 -7.52 -21.09
C CYS A 535 -9.16 -8.92 -21.67
N THR A 536 -8.17 -9.82 -21.79
CA THR A 536 -8.40 -11.18 -22.32
C THR A 536 -9.32 -11.99 -21.42
N ASN A 537 -9.27 -11.72 -20.11
CA ASN A 537 -10.13 -12.38 -19.13
C ASN A 537 -11.64 -12.10 -19.33
N TRP A 538 -11.95 -10.99 -19.96
CA TRP A 538 -13.31 -10.49 -20.10
C TRP A 538 -13.85 -10.60 -21.54
N CYS A 539 -13.09 -11.25 -22.42
CA CYS A 539 -13.53 -11.49 -23.78
C CYS A 539 -14.33 -12.82 -23.86
N PRO A 540 -15.67 -12.79 -23.98
CA PRO A 540 -16.47 -14.02 -23.94
C PRO A 540 -16.25 -14.89 -25.18
N SER A 541 -15.89 -14.29 -26.31
CA SER A 541 -15.66 -15.00 -27.58
C SER A 541 -14.20 -15.44 -27.77
N GLY A 542 -13.29 -15.11 -26.84
CA GLY A 542 -11.86 -15.39 -26.98
C GLY A 542 -11.18 -14.63 -28.14
N ALA A 543 -11.78 -13.52 -28.59
CA ALA A 543 -11.21 -12.68 -29.64
C ALA A 543 -9.90 -11.96 -29.22
N LEU A 544 -9.64 -11.87 -27.91
CA LEU A 544 -8.40 -11.30 -27.35
C LEU A 544 -7.56 -12.39 -26.73
N ARG A 545 -6.30 -12.48 -27.13
CA ARG A 545 -5.29 -13.38 -26.56
C ARG A 545 -4.00 -12.59 -26.28
N ILE A 546 -3.13 -13.13 -25.45
CA ILE A 546 -1.79 -12.62 -25.21
C ILE A 546 -0.78 -13.72 -25.50
N ASP A 547 0.28 -13.36 -26.21
CA ASP A 547 1.46 -14.21 -26.43
C ASP A 547 2.75 -13.40 -26.21
N ASP A 548 3.88 -13.97 -26.57
CA ASP A 548 5.22 -13.35 -26.43
C ASP A 548 5.35 -12.03 -27.22
N ARG A 549 4.58 -11.86 -28.30
CA ARG A 549 4.55 -10.64 -29.11
C ARG A 549 3.60 -9.58 -28.57
N GLY A 550 2.76 -9.91 -27.57
CA GLY A 550 1.85 -9.00 -26.92
C GLY A 550 0.37 -9.35 -27.07
N LEU A 551 -0.51 -8.33 -27.05
CA LEU A 551 -1.95 -8.53 -27.15
C LEU A 551 -2.37 -8.71 -28.62
N ILE A 552 -2.94 -9.87 -28.92
CA ILE A 552 -3.47 -10.22 -30.25
C ILE A 552 -5.00 -10.04 -30.24
N PHE A 553 -5.51 -9.42 -31.29
CA PHE A 553 -6.93 -9.26 -31.55
C PHE A 553 -7.33 -10.00 -32.82
N ASN A 554 -8.34 -10.86 -32.72
CA ASN A 554 -8.96 -11.57 -33.84
C ASN A 554 -10.35 -10.97 -34.09
N SER A 555 -10.50 -10.25 -35.21
CA SER A 555 -11.74 -9.57 -35.63
C SER A 555 -12.88 -10.57 -35.88
N ASP A 556 -12.58 -11.76 -36.45
CA ASP A 556 -13.59 -12.72 -36.86
C ASP A 556 -14.31 -13.36 -35.66
N LYS A 557 -13.63 -13.39 -34.50
CA LYS A 557 -14.18 -13.86 -33.24
C LYS A 557 -14.86 -12.76 -32.41
N CYS A 558 -14.67 -11.49 -32.79
CA CYS A 558 -15.16 -10.38 -31.99
C CYS A 558 -16.67 -10.15 -32.22
N THR A 559 -17.42 -10.10 -31.14
CA THR A 559 -18.87 -9.83 -31.16
C THR A 559 -19.20 -8.33 -31.01
N GLY A 560 -18.21 -7.47 -30.90
CA GLY A 560 -18.43 -6.01 -30.71
C GLY A 560 -19.02 -5.62 -29.35
N CYS A 561 -19.03 -6.48 -28.34
CA CYS A 561 -19.67 -6.22 -27.04
C CYS A 561 -18.96 -5.18 -26.16
N LEU A 562 -17.76 -4.77 -26.48
CA LEU A 562 -16.91 -3.78 -25.80
C LEU A 562 -16.67 -4.02 -24.29
N ILE A 563 -17.05 -5.18 -23.74
CA ILE A 563 -16.81 -5.54 -22.31
C ILE A 563 -15.33 -5.39 -21.96
N CYS A 564 -14.42 -5.72 -22.86
CA CYS A 564 -12.99 -5.61 -22.68
C CYS A 564 -12.51 -4.16 -22.44
N ASN A 565 -13.19 -3.15 -22.98
CA ASN A 565 -12.89 -1.73 -22.73
C ASN A 565 -13.19 -1.35 -21.27
N LYS A 566 -14.28 -1.84 -20.71
CA LYS A 566 -14.68 -1.57 -19.32
C LYS A 566 -13.61 -2.01 -18.31
N TYR A 567 -12.86 -3.06 -18.63
CA TYR A 567 -11.83 -3.62 -17.76
C TYR A 567 -10.40 -3.22 -18.17
N CYS A 568 -10.22 -2.56 -19.31
CA CYS A 568 -8.92 -2.09 -19.75
C CYS A 568 -8.41 -0.97 -18.83
N PRO A 569 -7.17 -1.07 -18.27
CA PRO A 569 -6.61 0.00 -17.45
C PRO A 569 -6.51 1.34 -18.18
N ILE A 570 -6.18 1.34 -19.47
CA ILE A 570 -6.11 2.56 -20.28
C ILE A 570 -7.47 3.24 -20.35
N CYS A 571 -8.52 2.51 -20.71
CA CYS A 571 -9.87 3.06 -20.77
C CYS A 571 -10.39 3.48 -19.39
N LYS A 572 -10.02 2.74 -18.34
CA LYS A 572 -10.44 3.05 -16.96
C LYS A 572 -9.83 4.33 -16.39
N PHE A 573 -8.60 4.63 -16.76
CA PHE A 573 -7.87 5.82 -16.29
C PHE A 573 -7.78 6.91 -17.34
N LEU A 574 -8.55 6.77 -18.43
CA LEU A 574 -8.70 7.78 -19.47
C LEU A 574 -9.60 8.92 -18.97
N GLU A 575 -9.09 10.14 -19.03
CA GLU A 575 -9.84 11.36 -18.79
C GLU A 575 -10.12 12.05 -20.12
N ILE A 576 -11.40 12.03 -20.55
CA ILE A 576 -11.85 12.71 -21.76
C ILE A 576 -12.36 14.08 -21.36
N LYS A 577 -11.69 15.14 -21.83
CA LYS A 577 -12.17 16.50 -21.69
C LYS A 577 -13.06 16.81 -22.91
N LEU A 578 -14.35 16.94 -22.65
CA LEU A 578 -15.32 17.34 -23.67
C LEU A 578 -15.38 18.87 -23.77
N ASP A 579 -15.68 19.39 -24.93
CA ASP A 579 -16.04 20.79 -25.05
C ASP A 579 -17.47 21.05 -24.53
N LYS A 580 -17.84 22.33 -24.35
CA LYS A 580 -19.12 22.71 -23.72
C LYS A 580 -20.37 22.16 -24.42
N ASN A 581 -20.27 21.80 -25.68
CA ASN A 581 -21.39 21.27 -26.47
C ASN A 581 -21.62 19.77 -26.24
N MET A 582 -20.65 19.07 -25.57
CA MET A 582 -20.70 17.63 -25.30
C MET A 582 -20.86 17.28 -23.81
N GLU A 583 -20.91 18.26 -22.91
CA GLU A 583 -20.89 18.01 -21.44
C GLU A 583 -22.08 17.18 -20.91
N LYS A 584 -23.17 17.06 -21.64
CA LYS A 584 -24.36 16.31 -21.23
C LYS A 584 -24.21 14.78 -21.28
N VAL A 585 -23.18 14.25 -21.97
CA VAL A 585 -22.99 12.80 -22.22
C VAL A 585 -22.20 12.08 -21.11
N ASN A 586 -21.55 12.82 -20.21
CA ASN A 586 -20.59 12.23 -19.23
C ASN A 586 -21.23 11.80 -17.89
N GLN A 587 -22.57 11.79 -17.73
CA GLN A 587 -23.25 11.48 -16.48
C GLN A 587 -23.83 10.06 -16.38
N ILE A 588 -23.44 9.14 -17.26
CA ILE A 588 -23.88 7.74 -17.25
C ILE A 588 -22.74 6.78 -16.89
#